data_2641535d63873ee3adcbd3d94a2263e8
#
_entry.id   2641535d63873ee3adcbd3d94a2263e8
#
_cell.length_a   1.000
_cell.length_b   1.000
_cell.length_c   1.000
_cell.angle_alpha   90.00
_cell.angle_beta   90.00
_cell.angle_gamma   90.00
#
_symmetry.space_group_name_H-M   'P 1'
#
loop_
_entity.id
_entity.type
_entity.pdbx_description
1 polymer ?
#
loop_
_entity_poly.entity_id
_entity_poly.type
_entity_poly.pdbx_seq_one_letter_code
_entity_poly.pdbx_strand_id
1 'polypeptide(L)'
;MPLRSLIIACLAAACVLPARAQSAPPVVPVIDSAATWRALADLAADSMEGRRMGTRGNAAARAYLVRRLTQAGVAPLVPGYVQHFDVVWRDTSVRDGVNVLGIVPGADTTRAIVVSAHFDHLGVRNGQIYNGTDDNASGTAAALALAEWYAGHPPRHSIIFAFFDGEEADLRGSRAFVESPPVPLRRIAANVNLDMVARLDRNELYAAGATPYPFFRPLLRATARVAPVRLRMGHDLSKPDGVDNWIGQSDQAAFHAKGIPFVYFGVEDHADYHRTTDDVGRVDAGRFIAAVRTIAAFVHRLDQSLDTVVPPRRGR
;
A
#
# COMPACT_ATOMS: atom_id res chain seq x y z
N MET A 1 -28.37 -30.43 81.92
CA MET A 1 -28.70 -30.15 80.54
C MET A 1 -27.59 -29.22 79.98
N PRO A 2 -26.72 -29.68 79.06
CA PRO A 2 -25.68 -28.84 78.49
C PRO A 2 -26.14 -28.15 77.21
N LEU A 3 -25.91 -26.85 77.10
CA LEU A 3 -26.10 -26.01 75.86
C LEU A 3 -25.11 -26.43 74.81
N ARG A 4 -25.63 -26.78 73.60
CA ARG A 4 -24.81 -27.01 72.42
C ARG A 4 -24.62 -25.69 71.68
N SER A 5 -23.41 -25.20 71.60
CA SER A 5 -23.01 -24.06 70.79
C SER A 5 -22.91 -24.49 69.34
N LEU A 6 -23.70 -23.86 68.42
CA LEU A 6 -23.64 -24.03 66.96
C LEU A 6 -22.58 -23.07 66.41
N ILE A 7 -21.48 -23.62 65.90
CA ILE A 7 -20.46 -22.83 65.13
C ILE A 7 -20.89 -22.80 63.66
N ILE A 8 -21.28 -21.62 63.19
CA ILE A 8 -21.54 -21.37 61.77
C ILE A 8 -20.21 -21.00 61.10
N ALA A 9 -19.70 -21.90 60.26
CA ALA A 9 -18.51 -21.63 59.43
C ALA A 9 -18.98 -20.89 58.16
N CYS A 10 -18.62 -19.61 58.05
CA CYS A 10 -18.79 -18.85 56.81
C CYS A 10 -17.66 -19.20 55.82
N LEU A 11 -17.96 -19.96 54.78
CA LEU A 11 -17.07 -20.13 53.63
C LEU A 11 -17.07 -18.84 52.81
N ALA A 12 -15.99 -18.09 52.83
CA ALA A 12 -15.74 -16.99 51.91
C ALA A 12 -15.28 -17.56 50.55
N ALA A 13 -16.16 -17.57 49.55
CA ALA A 13 -15.81 -17.89 48.16
C ALA A 13 -15.01 -16.72 47.55
N ALA A 14 -13.70 -16.90 47.44
CA ALA A 14 -12.85 -15.96 46.72
C ALA A 14 -13.12 -16.06 45.20
N CYS A 15 -13.86 -15.08 44.64
CA CYS A 15 -13.97 -14.92 43.19
C CYS A 15 -12.61 -14.54 42.62
N VAL A 16 -11.91 -15.52 42.05
CA VAL A 16 -10.73 -15.25 41.19
C VAL A 16 -11.23 -14.72 39.86
N LEU A 17 -11.18 -13.39 39.71
CA LEU A 17 -11.41 -12.75 38.42
C LEU A 17 -10.26 -13.16 37.47
N PRO A 18 -10.56 -13.61 36.24
CA PRO A 18 -9.49 -13.92 35.30
C PRO A 18 -8.69 -12.65 35.00
N ALA A 19 -7.38 -12.70 35.20
CA ALA A 19 -6.47 -11.64 34.81
C ALA A 19 -6.65 -11.37 33.32
N ARG A 20 -7.14 -10.19 32.99
CA ARG A 20 -7.15 -9.72 31.61
C ARG A 20 -5.70 -9.72 31.14
N ALA A 21 -5.35 -10.60 30.20
CA ALA A 21 -4.07 -10.55 29.52
C ALA A 21 -3.93 -9.14 28.93
N GLN A 22 -3.02 -8.35 29.47
CA GLN A 22 -2.65 -7.07 28.87
C GLN A 22 -2.06 -7.40 27.51
N SER A 23 -2.79 -7.06 26.44
CA SER A 23 -2.24 -7.13 25.10
C SER A 23 -0.97 -6.27 25.06
N ALA A 24 0.12 -6.86 24.58
CA ALA A 24 1.34 -6.10 24.33
C ALA A 24 1.00 -4.83 23.53
N PRO A 25 1.69 -3.70 23.80
CA PRO A 25 1.43 -2.48 23.04
C PRO A 25 1.59 -2.77 21.54
N PRO A 26 0.73 -2.21 20.68
CA PRO A 26 0.80 -2.47 19.26
C PRO A 26 2.18 -2.08 18.73
N VAL A 27 2.86 -3.02 18.08
CA VAL A 27 4.15 -2.77 17.41
C VAL A 27 3.89 -1.80 16.26
N VAL A 28 4.42 -0.58 16.36
CA VAL A 28 4.34 0.40 15.26
C VAL A 28 5.46 0.04 14.27
N PRO A 29 5.18 -0.06 12.94
CA PRO A 29 6.20 -0.35 11.97
C PRO A 29 7.38 0.64 12.03
N VAL A 30 8.58 0.10 12.22
CA VAL A 30 9.82 0.88 12.20
C VAL A 30 10.46 0.72 10.81
N ILE A 31 10.27 1.73 9.98
CA ILE A 31 10.78 1.74 8.60
C ILE A 31 12.26 2.11 8.61
N ASP A 32 13.09 1.34 7.91
CA ASP A 32 14.49 1.70 7.64
C ASP A 32 14.56 2.88 6.68
N SER A 33 14.78 4.06 7.26
CA SER A 33 14.79 5.32 6.51
C SER A 33 15.87 5.38 5.45
N ALA A 34 17.07 4.82 5.73
CA ALA A 34 18.18 4.85 4.80
C ALA A 34 17.95 3.88 3.63
N ALA A 35 17.42 2.69 3.90
CA ALA A 35 17.08 1.72 2.85
C ALA A 35 15.92 2.24 1.98
N THR A 36 14.91 2.88 2.58
CA THR A 36 13.77 3.46 1.86
C THR A 36 14.20 4.61 0.95
N TRP A 37 15.05 5.51 1.46
CA TRP A 37 15.60 6.61 0.65
C TRP A 37 16.44 6.09 -0.51
N ARG A 38 17.32 5.10 -0.26
CA ARG A 38 18.09 4.46 -1.34
C ARG A 38 17.19 3.82 -2.40
N ALA A 39 16.10 3.16 -1.99
CA ALA A 39 15.16 2.57 -2.94
C ALA A 39 14.50 3.63 -3.84
N LEU A 40 14.11 4.78 -3.27
CA LEU A 40 13.60 5.91 -4.04
C LEU A 40 14.67 6.40 -5.05
N ALA A 41 15.88 6.67 -4.57
CA ALA A 41 16.96 7.18 -5.41
C ALA A 41 17.38 6.20 -6.52
N ASP A 42 17.45 4.89 -6.21
CA ASP A 42 17.77 3.85 -7.18
C ASP A 42 16.69 3.75 -8.28
N LEU A 43 15.41 3.78 -7.91
CA LEU A 43 14.30 3.70 -8.86
C LEU A 43 14.18 4.96 -9.72
N ALA A 44 14.50 6.14 -9.16
CA ALA A 44 14.47 7.41 -9.86
C ALA A 44 15.77 7.73 -10.62
N ALA A 45 16.76 6.83 -10.62
CA ALA A 45 18.04 7.08 -11.28
C ALA A 45 17.93 7.07 -12.80
N ASP A 46 18.75 7.83 -13.51
CA ASP A 46 18.84 7.87 -14.97
C ASP A 46 19.07 6.48 -15.59
N SER A 47 19.75 5.58 -14.86
CA SER A 47 19.96 4.19 -15.28
C SER A 47 18.68 3.37 -15.42
N MET A 48 17.59 3.81 -14.79
CA MET A 48 16.24 3.23 -14.93
C MET A 48 15.47 3.81 -16.13
N GLU A 49 16.03 4.80 -16.84
CA GLU A 49 15.47 5.35 -18.08
C GLU A 49 13.99 5.73 -17.97
N GLY A 50 13.55 6.20 -16.78
CA GLY A 50 12.15 6.55 -16.53
C GLY A 50 11.17 5.37 -16.65
N ARG A 51 11.61 4.14 -16.57
CA ARG A 51 10.85 2.89 -16.31
C ARG A 51 9.63 2.62 -17.22
N ARG A 52 9.55 3.21 -18.40
CA ARG A 52 8.39 3.03 -19.28
C ARG A 52 8.16 1.56 -19.62
N MET A 53 6.92 1.10 -19.53
CA MET A 53 6.50 -0.26 -19.86
C MET A 53 7.10 -0.77 -21.18
N GLY A 54 7.64 -1.99 -21.17
CA GLY A 54 8.25 -2.62 -22.34
C GLY A 54 9.64 -2.10 -22.73
N THR A 55 10.29 -1.29 -21.88
CA THR A 55 11.67 -0.78 -22.11
C THR A 55 12.71 -1.49 -21.25
N ARG A 56 13.99 -1.25 -21.58
CA ARG A 56 15.12 -1.74 -20.78
C ARG A 56 15.10 -1.19 -19.37
N GLY A 57 14.77 0.09 -19.19
CA GLY A 57 14.66 0.72 -17.88
C GLY A 57 13.56 0.09 -17.00
N ASN A 58 12.42 -0.24 -17.59
CA ASN A 58 11.35 -0.99 -16.91
C ASN A 58 11.83 -2.39 -16.49
N ALA A 59 12.50 -3.12 -17.37
CA ALA A 59 13.07 -4.42 -17.04
C ALA A 59 14.11 -4.33 -15.90
N ALA A 60 14.91 -3.27 -15.85
CA ALA A 60 15.87 -3.02 -14.77
C ALA A 60 15.16 -2.73 -13.44
N ALA A 61 14.11 -1.90 -13.43
CA ALA A 61 13.30 -1.63 -12.24
C ALA A 61 12.60 -2.89 -11.72
N ARG A 62 12.02 -3.70 -12.62
CA ARG A 62 11.44 -5.02 -12.28
C ARG A 62 12.47 -5.94 -11.64
N ALA A 63 13.65 -6.06 -12.24
CA ALA A 63 14.74 -6.88 -11.68
C ALA A 63 15.21 -6.37 -10.32
N TYR A 64 15.23 -5.05 -10.13
CA TYR A 64 15.51 -4.43 -8.84
C TYR A 64 14.48 -4.84 -7.79
N LEU A 65 13.19 -4.72 -8.07
CA LEU A 65 12.09 -5.08 -7.15
C LEU A 65 12.13 -6.56 -6.79
N VAL A 66 12.25 -7.46 -7.77
CA VAL A 66 12.33 -8.91 -7.52
C VAL A 66 13.52 -9.25 -6.62
N ARG A 67 14.70 -8.67 -6.90
CA ARG A 67 15.88 -8.87 -6.07
C ARG A 67 15.66 -8.42 -4.62
N ARG A 68 15.07 -7.22 -4.41
CA ARG A 68 14.84 -6.67 -3.08
C ARG A 68 13.83 -7.50 -2.29
N LEU A 69 12.72 -7.91 -2.92
CA LEU A 69 11.71 -8.80 -2.30
C LEU A 69 12.33 -10.14 -1.91
N THR A 70 13.16 -10.74 -2.80
CA THR A 70 13.85 -12.00 -2.53
C THR A 70 14.83 -11.86 -1.36
N GLN A 71 15.62 -10.79 -1.32
CA GLN A 71 16.58 -10.53 -0.23
C GLN A 71 15.90 -10.31 1.12
N ALA A 72 14.72 -9.70 1.12
CA ALA A 72 13.92 -9.50 2.32
C ALA A 72 13.20 -10.78 2.79
N GLY A 73 13.13 -11.84 1.98
CA GLY A 73 12.40 -13.06 2.30
C GLY A 73 10.89 -12.96 2.07
N VAL A 74 10.43 -11.98 1.31
CA VAL A 74 9.04 -11.89 0.86
C VAL A 74 8.76 -13.03 -0.13
N ALA A 75 7.72 -13.82 0.09
CA ALA A 75 7.41 -14.93 -0.81
C ALA A 75 6.85 -14.45 -2.17
N PRO A 76 7.15 -15.14 -3.28
CA PRO A 76 6.50 -14.84 -4.56
C PRO A 76 5.03 -15.23 -4.52
N LEU A 77 4.14 -14.32 -4.94
CA LEU A 77 2.72 -14.61 -5.07
C LEU A 77 2.42 -15.45 -6.32
N VAL A 78 3.23 -15.29 -7.35
CA VAL A 78 3.23 -16.04 -8.62
C VAL A 78 4.65 -16.49 -8.94
N PRO A 79 4.86 -17.50 -9.79
CA PRO A 79 6.20 -17.99 -10.13
C PRO A 79 7.13 -16.85 -10.55
N GLY A 80 8.31 -16.74 -9.93
CA GLY A 80 9.30 -15.71 -10.21
C GLY A 80 8.88 -14.28 -9.85
N TYR A 81 7.81 -14.08 -9.09
CA TYR A 81 7.18 -12.81 -8.74
C TYR A 81 6.47 -12.11 -9.90
N VAL A 82 6.47 -12.61 -11.12
CA VAL A 82 6.03 -11.88 -12.31
C VAL A 82 4.68 -12.39 -12.84
N GLN A 83 3.77 -11.45 -13.06
CA GLN A 83 2.52 -11.67 -13.76
C GLN A 83 2.59 -10.92 -15.10
N HIS A 84 2.68 -11.67 -16.19
CA HIS A 84 2.67 -11.14 -17.56
C HIS A 84 1.25 -10.82 -18.02
N PHE A 85 1.13 -9.78 -18.82
CA PHE A 85 -0.12 -9.42 -19.51
C PHE A 85 0.16 -8.68 -20.83
N ASP A 86 -0.67 -8.93 -21.81
CA ASP A 86 -0.55 -8.30 -23.12
C ASP A 86 -1.23 -6.94 -23.16
N VAL A 87 -0.56 -5.97 -23.74
CA VAL A 87 -1.13 -4.65 -24.04
C VAL A 87 -1.10 -4.39 -25.53
N VAL A 88 -2.27 -4.31 -26.12
CA VAL A 88 -2.42 -3.91 -27.53
C VAL A 88 -2.42 -2.37 -27.60
N TRP A 89 -1.43 -1.82 -28.30
CA TRP A 89 -1.32 -0.38 -28.53
C TRP A 89 -2.17 0.05 -29.74
N ARG A 90 -2.36 1.37 -29.87
CA ARG A 90 -3.13 1.96 -30.99
C ARG A 90 -2.57 1.59 -32.37
N ASP A 91 -1.27 1.31 -32.48
CA ASP A 91 -0.58 0.85 -33.69
C ASP A 91 -0.67 -0.67 -33.89
N THR A 92 -1.53 -1.36 -33.14
CA THR A 92 -1.72 -2.82 -33.11
C THR A 92 -0.52 -3.64 -32.64
N SER A 93 0.59 -3.00 -32.22
CA SER A 93 1.70 -3.72 -31.61
C SER A 93 1.29 -4.26 -30.24
N VAL A 94 1.70 -5.50 -29.93
CA VAL A 94 1.54 -6.10 -28.60
C VAL A 94 2.80 -5.84 -27.81
N ARG A 95 2.63 -5.33 -26.60
CA ARG A 95 3.72 -5.15 -25.63
C ARG A 95 3.45 -5.99 -24.40
N ASP A 96 4.50 -6.60 -23.89
CA ASP A 96 4.46 -7.36 -22.65
C ASP A 96 4.53 -6.40 -21.46
N GLY A 97 3.44 -6.32 -20.72
CA GLY A 97 3.40 -5.66 -19.42
C GLY A 97 3.66 -6.70 -18.32
N VAL A 98 4.35 -6.31 -17.26
CA VAL A 98 4.79 -7.26 -16.23
C VAL A 98 4.65 -6.68 -14.83
N ASN A 99 3.61 -7.10 -14.10
CA ASN A 99 3.48 -6.80 -12.67
C ASN A 99 4.50 -7.61 -11.85
N VAL A 100 4.97 -7.03 -10.74
CA VAL A 100 5.77 -7.74 -9.73
C VAL A 100 4.92 -7.94 -8.48
N LEU A 101 4.74 -9.21 -8.07
CA LEU A 101 3.79 -9.60 -7.03
C LEU A 101 4.46 -10.44 -5.94
N GLY A 102 4.54 -9.87 -4.74
CA GLY A 102 5.01 -10.56 -3.52
C GLY A 102 3.87 -10.78 -2.52
N ILE A 103 4.08 -11.69 -1.59
CA ILE A 103 3.15 -11.94 -0.48
C ILE A 103 3.89 -12.20 0.82
N VAL A 104 3.41 -11.62 1.90
CA VAL A 104 3.75 -12.04 3.26
C VAL A 104 2.51 -12.70 3.85
N PRO A 105 2.52 -14.03 4.06
CA PRO A 105 1.40 -14.74 4.66
C PRO A 105 1.14 -14.26 6.09
N GLY A 106 -0.13 -14.05 6.43
CA GLY A 106 -0.56 -13.74 7.79
C GLY A 106 -0.89 -15.00 8.59
N ALA A 107 -1.17 -14.81 9.88
CA ALA A 107 -1.72 -15.86 10.72
C ALA A 107 -3.11 -16.31 10.21
N ASP A 108 -3.90 -15.38 9.69
CA ASP A 108 -5.13 -15.65 8.93
C ASP A 108 -4.86 -15.43 7.44
N THR A 109 -4.99 -16.51 6.67
CA THR A 109 -4.82 -16.49 5.21
C THR A 109 -6.14 -16.43 4.45
N THR A 110 -7.28 -16.35 5.12
CA THR A 110 -8.59 -16.30 4.50
C THR A 110 -8.89 -14.95 3.85
N ARG A 111 -8.29 -13.89 4.37
CA ARG A 111 -8.38 -12.51 3.88
C ARG A 111 -6.99 -11.94 3.59
N ALA A 112 -6.93 -10.99 2.67
CA ALA A 112 -5.69 -10.31 2.31
C ALA A 112 -5.92 -8.82 2.12
N ILE A 113 -4.90 -8.03 2.45
CA ILE A 113 -4.76 -6.62 2.07
C ILE A 113 -3.80 -6.57 0.88
N VAL A 114 -4.13 -5.80 -0.17
CA VAL A 114 -3.19 -5.49 -1.25
C VAL A 114 -2.61 -4.11 -0.99
N VAL A 115 -1.30 -4.02 -0.81
CA VAL A 115 -0.55 -2.75 -0.84
C VAL A 115 0.05 -2.63 -2.22
N SER A 116 -0.30 -1.57 -2.95
CA SER A 116 0.07 -1.41 -4.35
C SER A 116 0.70 -0.05 -4.64
N ALA A 117 1.53 -0.01 -5.67
CA ALA A 117 2.06 1.16 -6.33
C ALA A 117 2.42 0.78 -7.76
N HIS A 118 2.32 1.69 -8.73
CA HIS A 118 2.91 1.43 -10.03
C HIS A 118 4.40 1.78 -10.03
N PHE A 119 5.18 1.04 -10.82
CA PHE A 119 6.62 1.27 -10.90
C PHE A 119 7.06 1.82 -12.27
N ASP A 120 6.19 1.77 -13.26
CA ASP A 120 6.44 2.39 -14.57
C ASP A 120 6.34 3.92 -14.49
N HIS A 121 6.89 4.60 -15.50
CA HIS A 121 6.72 6.03 -15.73
C HIS A 121 6.90 6.33 -17.23
N LEU A 122 7.08 7.59 -17.58
CA LEU A 122 7.02 8.06 -18.96
C LEU A 122 8.20 7.65 -19.85
N GLY A 123 9.33 7.24 -19.25
CA GLY A 123 10.49 6.77 -19.99
C GLY A 123 11.35 7.88 -20.57
N VAL A 124 11.99 7.59 -21.71
CA VAL A 124 12.77 8.55 -22.46
C VAL A 124 11.92 9.11 -23.60
N ARG A 125 11.77 10.44 -23.67
CA ARG A 125 11.04 11.15 -24.72
C ARG A 125 11.92 12.26 -25.30
N ASN A 126 12.11 12.28 -26.60
CA ASN A 126 12.96 13.26 -27.28
C ASN A 126 14.39 13.36 -26.69
N GLY A 127 14.97 12.23 -26.31
CA GLY A 127 16.30 12.17 -25.71
C GLY A 127 16.40 12.64 -24.25
N GLN A 128 15.28 13.00 -23.63
CA GLN A 128 15.22 13.40 -22.23
C GLN A 128 14.61 12.28 -21.38
N ILE A 129 15.20 12.04 -20.20
CA ILE A 129 14.72 11.04 -19.25
C ILE A 129 13.68 11.70 -18.33
N TYR A 130 12.55 11.05 -18.16
CA TYR A 130 11.51 11.40 -17.20
C TYR A 130 11.66 10.45 -16.01
N ASN A 131 12.39 10.88 -14.98
CA ASN A 131 12.75 10.00 -13.87
C ASN A 131 11.55 9.60 -13.01
N GLY A 132 10.51 10.43 -12.91
CA GLY A 132 9.30 10.10 -12.17
C GLY A 132 9.62 9.74 -10.73
N THR A 133 10.25 10.67 -10.01
CA THR A 133 10.66 10.43 -8.63
C THR A 133 9.48 10.37 -7.70
N ASP A 134 8.61 11.40 -7.78
CA ASP A 134 7.35 11.35 -7.04
C ASP A 134 6.37 10.39 -7.74
N ASP A 135 6.28 10.48 -9.06
CA ASP A 135 5.41 9.68 -9.91
C ASP A 135 6.17 8.58 -10.67
N ASN A 136 6.26 7.33 -10.21
CA ASN A 136 5.85 6.89 -8.90
C ASN A 136 6.93 5.98 -8.28
N ALA A 137 8.21 6.42 -8.36
CA ALA A 137 9.27 5.77 -7.61
C ALA A 137 8.99 5.88 -6.10
N SER A 138 8.30 6.95 -5.66
CA SER A 138 7.99 7.21 -4.26
C SER A 138 7.04 6.17 -3.66
N GLY A 139 5.89 5.94 -4.29
CA GLY A 139 4.95 4.91 -3.87
C GLY A 139 5.55 3.51 -3.94
N THR A 140 6.32 3.24 -5.01
CA THR A 140 7.05 1.97 -5.18
C THR A 140 8.07 1.74 -4.04
N ALA A 141 8.88 2.74 -3.69
CA ALA A 141 9.83 2.63 -2.58
C ALA A 141 9.12 2.49 -1.23
N ALA A 142 8.00 3.19 -1.03
CA ALA A 142 7.17 3.07 0.17
C ALA A 142 6.57 1.65 0.32
N ALA A 143 5.97 1.10 -0.74
CA ALA A 143 5.42 -0.25 -0.73
C ALA A 143 6.51 -1.31 -0.48
N LEU A 144 7.70 -1.13 -1.09
CA LEU A 144 8.86 -2.00 -0.88
C LEU A 144 9.34 -1.96 0.58
N ALA A 145 9.43 -0.78 1.20
CA ALA A 145 9.82 -0.64 2.59
C ALA A 145 8.83 -1.33 3.55
N LEU A 146 7.53 -1.28 3.25
CA LEU A 146 6.53 -2.03 3.99
C LEU A 146 6.71 -3.54 3.80
N ALA A 147 6.97 -4.00 2.57
CA ALA A 147 7.20 -5.41 2.28
C ALA A 147 8.40 -5.97 3.07
N GLU A 148 9.50 -5.23 3.10
CA GLU A 148 10.71 -5.58 3.84
C GLU A 148 10.46 -5.63 5.35
N TRP A 149 9.70 -4.68 5.89
CA TRP A 149 9.35 -4.70 7.31
C TRP A 149 8.46 -5.89 7.67
N TYR A 150 7.41 -6.15 6.89
CA TYR A 150 6.49 -7.26 7.15
C TYR A 150 7.12 -8.64 6.98
N ALA A 151 8.14 -8.78 6.16
CA ALA A 151 8.89 -10.04 6.03
C ALA A 151 9.52 -10.48 7.36
N GLY A 152 9.98 -9.52 8.17
CA GLY A 152 10.49 -9.77 9.53
C GLY A 152 9.43 -9.71 10.64
N HIS A 153 8.20 -9.27 10.33
CA HIS A 153 7.11 -9.03 11.28
C HIS A 153 5.79 -9.53 10.67
N PRO A 154 5.54 -10.85 10.69
CA PRO A 154 4.37 -11.43 10.04
C PRO A 154 3.05 -10.77 10.46
N PRO A 155 2.19 -10.39 9.49
CA PRO A 155 0.94 -9.71 9.75
C PRO A 155 -0.12 -10.66 10.34
N ARG A 156 -1.23 -10.10 10.82
CA ARG A 156 -2.40 -10.89 11.22
C ARG A 156 -3.09 -11.50 9.99
N HIS A 157 -3.30 -10.72 8.93
CA HIS A 157 -3.85 -11.18 7.66
C HIS A 157 -2.78 -11.10 6.57
N SER A 158 -2.89 -11.93 5.54
CA SER A 158 -1.92 -11.89 4.45
C SER A 158 -1.85 -10.50 3.82
N ILE A 159 -0.62 -10.04 3.51
CA ILE A 159 -0.43 -8.80 2.76
C ILE A 159 0.23 -9.14 1.42
N ILE A 160 -0.44 -8.75 0.35
CA ILE A 160 0.07 -8.83 -1.02
C ILE A 160 0.68 -7.48 -1.36
N PHE A 161 1.93 -7.48 -1.81
CA PHE A 161 2.63 -6.33 -2.33
C PHE A 161 2.61 -6.41 -3.86
N ALA A 162 1.88 -5.49 -4.49
CA ALA A 162 1.68 -5.45 -5.93
C ALA A 162 2.30 -4.20 -6.52
N PHE A 163 3.34 -4.39 -7.32
CA PHE A 163 3.98 -3.33 -8.09
C PHE A 163 3.47 -3.46 -9.52
N PHE A 164 2.62 -2.53 -9.92
CA PHE A 164 1.95 -2.57 -11.21
C PHE A 164 2.77 -1.91 -12.31
N ASP A 165 2.67 -2.48 -13.51
CA ASP A 165 3.27 -1.95 -14.74
C ASP A 165 2.17 -1.36 -15.62
N GLY A 166 2.49 -0.32 -16.38
CA GLY A 166 1.58 0.26 -17.36
C GLY A 166 0.39 1.01 -16.75
N GLU A 167 0.57 1.62 -15.59
CA GLU A 167 -0.37 2.59 -15.04
C GLU A 167 -0.52 3.77 -16.00
N GLU A 168 0.60 4.34 -16.44
CA GLU A 168 0.73 5.44 -17.40
C GLU A 168 0.19 5.11 -18.82
N ALA A 169 -0.16 3.85 -19.02
CA ALA A 169 -0.79 3.33 -20.23
C ALA A 169 -2.27 2.96 -20.00
N ASP A 170 -2.96 3.64 -19.09
CA ASP A 170 -4.36 3.42 -18.74
C ASP A 170 -4.57 2.23 -17.78
N LEU A 171 -3.85 2.21 -16.64
CA LEU A 171 -4.02 1.28 -15.52
C LEU A 171 -3.91 -0.21 -15.93
N ARG A 172 -3.05 -0.54 -16.92
CA ARG A 172 -3.04 -1.88 -17.54
C ARG A 172 -2.72 -2.97 -16.56
N GLY A 173 -1.72 -2.77 -15.69
CA GLY A 173 -1.26 -3.77 -14.73
C GLY A 173 -2.29 -4.08 -13.65
N SER A 174 -2.88 -3.06 -13.05
CA SER A 174 -3.90 -3.24 -12.03
C SER A 174 -5.18 -3.86 -12.58
N ARG A 175 -5.58 -3.49 -13.81
CA ARG A 175 -6.69 -4.14 -14.52
C ARG A 175 -6.39 -5.61 -14.79
N ALA A 176 -5.21 -5.94 -15.31
CA ALA A 176 -4.80 -7.32 -15.54
C ALA A 176 -4.81 -8.13 -14.22
N PHE A 177 -4.35 -7.54 -13.12
CA PHE A 177 -4.38 -8.18 -11.81
C PHE A 177 -5.81 -8.53 -11.36
N VAL A 178 -6.78 -7.62 -11.50
CA VAL A 178 -8.15 -7.90 -11.05
C VAL A 178 -8.98 -8.70 -12.05
N GLU A 179 -8.56 -8.80 -13.31
CA GLU A 179 -9.18 -9.63 -14.35
C GLU A 179 -8.68 -11.08 -14.30
N SER A 180 -7.38 -11.27 -14.03
CA SER A 180 -6.73 -12.57 -13.87
C SER A 180 -6.02 -12.67 -12.52
N PRO A 181 -6.79 -12.64 -11.41
CA PRO A 181 -6.21 -12.49 -10.08
C PRO A 181 -5.49 -13.76 -9.64
N PRO A 182 -4.25 -13.64 -9.10
CA PRO A 182 -3.49 -14.80 -8.60
C PRO A 182 -4.08 -15.42 -7.33
N VAL A 183 -5.01 -14.72 -6.69
CA VAL A 183 -5.81 -15.19 -5.57
C VAL A 183 -7.29 -14.88 -5.83
N PRO A 184 -8.24 -15.66 -5.33
CA PRO A 184 -9.66 -15.35 -5.50
C PRO A 184 -9.97 -13.93 -5.00
N LEU A 185 -10.61 -13.09 -5.82
CA LEU A 185 -10.92 -11.69 -5.47
C LEU A 185 -11.70 -11.56 -4.14
N ARG A 186 -12.50 -12.58 -3.76
CA ARG A 186 -13.22 -12.57 -2.48
C ARG A 186 -12.29 -12.57 -1.26
N ARG A 187 -11.03 -13.01 -1.41
CA ARG A 187 -10.03 -12.96 -0.34
C ARG A 187 -9.42 -11.56 -0.18
N ILE A 188 -9.45 -10.72 -1.22
CA ILE A 188 -8.93 -9.37 -1.15
C ILE A 188 -9.96 -8.51 -0.42
N ALA A 189 -9.64 -8.15 0.81
CA ALA A 189 -10.51 -7.36 1.69
C ALA A 189 -10.42 -5.86 1.40
N ALA A 190 -9.22 -5.37 1.10
CA ALA A 190 -8.96 -3.98 0.81
C ALA A 190 -7.72 -3.80 -0.06
N ASN A 191 -7.66 -2.71 -0.80
CA ASN A 191 -6.47 -2.21 -1.48
C ASN A 191 -5.98 -0.93 -0.76
N VAL A 192 -4.68 -0.80 -0.58
CA VAL A 192 -4.01 0.42 -0.16
C VAL A 192 -3.05 0.81 -1.28
N ASN A 193 -3.43 1.80 -2.08
CA ASN A 193 -2.66 2.26 -3.21
C ASN A 193 -1.80 3.47 -2.84
N LEU A 194 -0.55 3.46 -3.28
CA LEU A 194 0.45 4.49 -2.98
C LEU A 194 0.92 5.11 -4.30
N ASP A 195 0.63 6.39 -4.49
CA ASP A 195 0.97 7.06 -5.71
C ASP A 195 1.24 8.53 -5.44
N MET A 196 2.47 8.99 -5.78
CA MET A 196 2.97 10.33 -5.48
C MET A 196 2.95 10.63 -3.97
N VAL A 197 3.92 10.09 -3.21
CA VAL A 197 3.96 10.22 -1.74
C VAL A 197 5.24 10.90 -1.22
N ALA A 198 6.03 11.54 -2.08
CA ALA A 198 7.29 12.19 -1.70
C ALA A 198 7.26 13.73 -1.73
N ARG A 199 6.43 14.35 -2.57
CA ARG A 199 6.40 15.82 -2.70
C ARG A 199 5.42 16.48 -1.71
N LEU A 200 5.72 16.32 -0.43
CA LEU A 200 4.92 16.91 0.66
C LEU A 200 5.28 18.40 0.89
N ASP A 201 5.21 19.21 -0.15
CA ASP A 201 5.64 20.61 -0.10
C ASP A 201 4.88 21.44 0.96
N ARG A 202 3.59 21.07 1.22
CA ARG A 202 2.75 21.66 2.26
C ARG A 202 2.73 20.86 3.57
N ASN A 203 3.62 19.86 3.70
CA ASN A 203 3.58 18.86 4.78
C ASN A 203 2.22 18.14 4.90
N GLU A 204 1.57 17.90 3.76
CA GLU A 204 0.26 17.25 3.65
C GLU A 204 0.38 15.96 2.86
N LEU A 205 -0.24 14.92 3.39
CA LEU A 205 -0.49 13.64 2.70
C LEU A 205 -2.00 13.45 2.68
N TYR A 206 -2.54 13.12 1.52
CA TYR A 206 -3.97 12.86 1.39
C TYR A 206 -4.28 11.37 1.43
N ALA A 207 -5.48 11.04 1.93
CA ALA A 207 -6.07 9.72 1.92
C ALA A 207 -7.46 9.81 1.27
N ALA A 208 -7.60 9.33 0.04
CA ALA A 208 -8.86 9.20 -0.66
C ALA A 208 -9.47 7.81 -0.44
N GLY A 209 -10.80 7.69 -0.48
CA GLY A 209 -11.53 6.44 -0.27
C GLY A 209 -12.43 6.44 0.98
N ALA A 210 -12.30 7.45 1.84
CA ALA A 210 -13.09 7.56 3.06
C ALA A 210 -14.57 7.92 2.82
N THR A 211 -14.91 8.46 1.66
CA THR A 211 -16.31 8.78 1.29
C THR A 211 -17.03 7.54 0.74
N PRO A 212 -16.52 6.84 -0.28
CA PRO A 212 -17.16 5.60 -0.74
C PRO A 212 -17.09 4.48 0.31
N TYR A 213 -16.08 4.51 1.20
CA TYR A 213 -15.85 3.48 2.22
C TYR A 213 -15.72 4.10 3.62
N PRO A 214 -16.81 4.59 4.22
CA PRO A 214 -16.78 5.38 5.46
C PRO A 214 -16.27 4.62 6.69
N PHE A 215 -16.22 3.30 6.64
CA PHE A 215 -15.65 2.47 7.69
C PHE A 215 -14.11 2.64 7.83
N PHE A 216 -13.41 3.22 6.86
CA PHE A 216 -11.98 3.59 7.00
C PHE A 216 -11.76 4.87 7.82
N ARG A 217 -12.77 5.74 7.96
CA ARG A 217 -12.63 7.03 8.66
C ARG A 217 -12.09 6.92 10.08
N PRO A 218 -12.55 5.98 10.94
CA PRO A 218 -11.99 5.83 12.28
C PRO A 218 -10.49 5.49 12.27
N LEU A 219 -10.04 4.61 11.37
CA LEU A 219 -8.63 4.24 11.23
C LEU A 219 -7.78 5.42 10.73
N LEU A 220 -8.25 6.13 9.70
CA LEU A 220 -7.57 7.31 9.17
C LEU A 220 -7.45 8.41 10.24
N ARG A 221 -8.50 8.69 11.01
CA ARG A 221 -8.46 9.64 12.12
C ARG A 221 -7.48 9.20 13.22
N ALA A 222 -7.46 7.91 13.55
CA ALA A 222 -6.52 7.38 14.55
C ALA A 222 -5.07 7.45 14.05
N THR A 223 -4.84 7.23 12.76
CA THR A 223 -3.53 7.39 12.12
C THR A 223 -3.11 8.87 12.11
N ALA A 224 -4.00 9.78 11.73
CA ALA A 224 -3.72 11.22 11.67
C ALA A 224 -3.27 11.82 13.03
N ARG A 225 -3.75 11.25 14.16
CA ARG A 225 -3.35 11.70 15.51
C ARG A 225 -1.89 11.43 15.87
N VAL A 226 -1.27 10.44 15.21
CA VAL A 226 0.10 10.00 15.48
C VAL A 226 1.02 10.19 14.28
N ALA A 227 0.47 10.65 13.15
CA ALA A 227 1.20 10.86 11.92
C ALA A 227 2.22 12.00 12.08
N PRO A 228 3.47 11.82 11.61
CA PRO A 228 4.47 12.88 11.59
C PRO A 228 4.22 13.91 10.46
N VAL A 229 3.25 13.64 9.57
CA VAL A 229 2.77 14.57 8.52
C VAL A 229 1.29 14.88 8.74
N ARG A 230 0.81 15.96 8.13
CA ARG A 230 -0.62 16.29 8.15
C ARG A 230 -1.39 15.33 7.23
N LEU A 231 -1.96 14.27 7.79
CA LEU A 231 -2.82 13.35 7.04
C LEU A 231 -4.23 13.95 6.90
N ARG A 232 -4.67 14.15 5.66
CA ARG A 232 -5.99 14.69 5.30
C ARG A 232 -6.82 13.63 4.57
N MET A 233 -8.11 13.60 4.83
CA MET A 233 -9.07 12.85 4.01
C MET A 233 -9.68 13.80 2.98
N GLY A 234 -9.75 13.38 1.73
CA GLY A 234 -10.29 14.19 0.65
C GLY A 234 -10.10 13.54 -0.71
N HIS A 235 -10.38 14.31 -1.77
CA HIS A 235 -10.24 13.90 -3.17
C HIS A 235 -11.05 12.64 -3.55
N ASP A 236 -12.13 12.38 -2.84
CA ASP A 236 -12.99 11.21 -3.03
C ASP A 236 -14.49 11.56 -3.09
N LEU A 237 -14.77 12.82 -3.44
CA LEU A 237 -16.11 13.33 -3.74
C LEU A 237 -16.22 13.58 -5.25
N SER A 238 -17.30 13.07 -5.85
CA SER A 238 -17.66 13.45 -7.22
C SER A 238 -18.12 14.90 -7.23
N LYS A 239 -17.29 15.81 -7.72
CA LYS A 239 -17.68 17.17 -8.05
C LYS A 239 -18.16 17.22 -9.49
N PRO A 240 -19.05 18.20 -9.87
CA PRO A 240 -19.57 18.32 -11.23
C PRO A 240 -18.49 18.49 -12.29
N ASP A 241 -17.35 19.08 -11.95
CA ASP A 241 -16.17 19.28 -12.81
C ASP A 241 -15.19 18.11 -12.85
N GLY A 242 -15.36 17.13 -11.95
CA GLY A 242 -14.51 15.94 -11.88
C GLY A 242 -13.07 16.16 -11.41
N VAL A 243 -12.63 17.41 -11.27
CA VAL A 243 -11.21 17.79 -11.09
C VAL A 243 -10.63 17.39 -9.72
N ASP A 244 -11.47 17.07 -8.73
CA ASP A 244 -11.02 16.77 -7.37
C ASP A 244 -11.39 15.35 -6.92
N ASN A 245 -11.49 14.43 -7.89
CA ASN A 245 -11.89 13.06 -7.62
C ASN A 245 -10.81 12.07 -8.06
N TRP A 246 -10.00 11.60 -7.11
CA TRP A 246 -8.93 10.67 -7.35
C TRP A 246 -9.35 9.19 -7.37
N ILE A 247 -10.64 8.88 -7.22
CA ILE A 247 -11.15 7.49 -7.20
C ILE A 247 -10.74 6.72 -8.47
N GLY A 248 -10.73 7.40 -9.62
CA GLY A 248 -10.44 6.81 -10.93
C GLY A 248 -9.08 7.14 -11.51
N GLN A 249 -8.20 7.85 -10.77
CA GLN A 249 -6.99 8.44 -11.35
C GLN A 249 -5.73 7.58 -11.20
N SER A 250 -5.79 6.46 -10.47
CA SER A 250 -4.68 5.52 -10.33
C SER A 250 -5.18 4.10 -10.09
N ASP A 251 -4.32 3.17 -9.80
CA ASP A 251 -4.54 1.72 -9.74
C ASP A 251 -5.69 1.26 -8.82
N GLN A 252 -6.03 2.01 -7.77
CA GLN A 252 -7.19 1.73 -6.92
C GLN A 252 -8.50 1.67 -7.71
N ALA A 253 -8.57 2.33 -8.87
CA ALA A 253 -9.76 2.32 -9.73
C ALA A 253 -10.13 0.91 -10.19
N ALA A 254 -9.15 0.08 -10.52
CA ALA A 254 -9.38 -1.31 -10.93
C ALA A 254 -10.01 -2.14 -9.80
N PHE A 255 -9.56 -1.93 -8.56
CA PHE A 255 -10.12 -2.59 -7.37
C PHE A 255 -11.53 -2.07 -7.07
N HIS A 256 -11.71 -0.75 -7.11
CA HIS A 256 -13.01 -0.11 -6.91
C HIS A 256 -14.07 -0.64 -7.90
N ALA A 257 -13.72 -0.77 -9.17
CA ALA A 257 -14.60 -1.32 -10.21
C ALA A 257 -15.03 -2.78 -9.93
N LYS A 258 -14.24 -3.55 -9.20
CA LYS A 258 -14.57 -4.91 -8.73
C LYS A 258 -15.24 -4.92 -7.35
N GLY A 259 -15.61 -3.76 -6.80
CA GLY A 259 -16.22 -3.63 -5.47
C GLY A 259 -15.27 -3.98 -4.33
N ILE A 260 -13.97 -3.86 -4.53
CA ILE A 260 -12.95 -3.99 -3.48
C ILE A 260 -12.73 -2.60 -2.87
N PRO A 261 -12.91 -2.45 -1.54
CA PRO A 261 -12.65 -1.19 -0.87
C PRO A 261 -11.19 -0.79 -0.99
N PHE A 262 -10.94 0.52 -1.08
CA PHE A 262 -9.59 1.04 -1.16
C PHE A 262 -9.36 2.25 -0.27
N VAL A 263 -8.09 2.50 0.05
CA VAL A 263 -7.55 3.80 0.47
C VAL A 263 -6.36 4.11 -0.44
N TYR A 264 -6.43 5.25 -1.09
CA TYR A 264 -5.34 5.81 -1.88
C TYR A 264 -4.59 6.82 -1.04
N PHE A 265 -3.27 6.76 -1.02
CA PHE A 265 -2.40 7.79 -0.43
C PHE A 265 -1.63 8.49 -1.53
N GLY A 266 -1.66 9.82 -1.52
CA GLY A 266 -0.94 10.65 -2.47
C GLY A 266 -0.84 12.10 -2.06
N VAL A 267 -0.18 12.90 -2.90
CA VAL A 267 -0.10 14.35 -2.79
C VAL A 267 -0.80 14.99 -3.99
N GLU A 268 -1.05 16.30 -3.91
CA GLU A 268 -1.57 17.05 -5.05
C GLU A 268 -0.51 17.19 -6.15
N ASP A 269 -0.96 17.34 -7.40
CA ASP A 269 -0.09 17.63 -8.53
C ASP A 269 0.79 18.86 -8.22
N HIS A 270 2.06 18.73 -8.53
CA HIS A 270 3.05 19.79 -8.38
C HIS A 270 3.61 20.21 -9.73
N ALA A 271 4.37 21.31 -9.77
CA ALA A 271 4.87 21.88 -11.02
C ALA A 271 5.80 20.95 -11.83
N ASP A 272 6.36 19.93 -11.17
CA ASP A 272 7.27 18.95 -11.78
C ASP A 272 6.53 17.66 -12.26
N TYR A 273 5.23 17.52 -11.99
CA TYR A 273 4.43 16.35 -12.38
C TYR A 273 4.49 16.14 -13.90
N HIS A 274 4.81 14.91 -14.34
CA HIS A 274 5.01 14.53 -15.73
C HIS A 274 6.08 15.38 -16.47
N ARG A 275 7.12 15.82 -15.76
CA ARG A 275 8.24 16.58 -16.30
C ARG A 275 9.58 15.91 -15.98
N THR A 276 10.60 16.28 -16.74
CA THR A 276 11.99 15.85 -16.50
C THR A 276 12.57 16.41 -15.20
N THR A 277 11.87 17.36 -14.57
CA THR A 277 12.25 17.97 -13.29
C THR A 277 11.66 17.25 -12.09
N ASP A 278 10.84 16.18 -12.28
CA ASP A 278 10.47 15.26 -11.20
C ASP A 278 11.64 14.35 -10.87
N ASP A 279 12.56 14.90 -10.10
CA ASP A 279 13.86 14.32 -9.79
C ASP A 279 14.08 14.24 -8.27
N VAL A 280 14.95 13.30 -7.84
CA VAL A 280 15.27 13.04 -6.43
C VAL A 280 15.75 14.28 -5.69
N GLY A 281 16.43 15.21 -6.37
CA GLY A 281 16.87 16.49 -5.82
C GLY A 281 15.74 17.42 -5.40
N ARG A 282 14.48 17.15 -5.78
CA ARG A 282 13.29 17.91 -5.40
C ARG A 282 12.57 17.36 -4.17
N VAL A 283 12.99 16.21 -3.66
CA VAL A 283 12.34 15.52 -2.55
C VAL A 283 13.02 15.85 -1.23
N ASP A 284 12.24 16.26 -0.24
CA ASP A 284 12.68 16.33 1.15
C ASP A 284 12.65 14.92 1.76
N ALA A 285 13.84 14.36 2.01
CA ALA A 285 13.98 13.00 2.53
C ALA A 285 13.24 12.79 3.88
N GLY A 286 13.27 13.80 4.76
CA GLY A 286 12.61 13.72 6.06
C GLY A 286 11.09 13.63 5.93
N ARG A 287 10.50 14.45 5.06
CA ARG A 287 9.05 14.44 4.78
C ARG A 287 8.61 13.17 4.08
N PHE A 288 9.39 12.71 3.10
CA PHE A 288 9.11 11.42 2.44
C PHE A 288 9.07 10.27 3.45
N ILE A 289 10.10 10.13 4.29
CA ILE A 289 10.13 9.09 5.33
C ILE A 289 8.97 9.26 6.32
N ALA A 290 8.59 10.48 6.65
CA ALA A 290 7.45 10.75 7.50
C ALA A 290 6.12 10.32 6.85
N ALA A 291 5.95 10.49 5.53
CA ALA A 291 4.81 9.96 4.78
C ALA A 291 4.79 8.42 4.81
N VAL A 292 5.93 7.78 4.52
CA VAL A 292 6.04 6.30 4.55
C VAL A 292 5.68 5.75 5.93
N ARG A 293 6.15 6.37 7.01
CA ARG A 293 5.79 5.98 8.39
C ARG A 293 4.29 6.15 8.68
N THR A 294 3.68 7.20 8.14
CA THR A 294 2.24 7.42 8.27
C THR A 294 1.43 6.33 7.56
N ILE A 295 1.83 5.98 6.35
CA ILE A 295 1.22 4.90 5.56
C ILE A 295 1.40 3.55 6.28
N ALA A 296 2.62 3.26 6.75
CA ALA A 296 2.91 2.04 7.50
C ALA A 296 2.05 1.91 8.76
N ALA A 297 1.85 3.01 9.50
CA ALA A 297 0.98 3.03 10.67
C ALA A 297 -0.50 2.75 10.30
N PHE A 298 -0.97 3.25 9.14
CA PHE A 298 -2.31 2.95 8.65
C PHE A 298 -2.46 1.48 8.25
N VAL A 299 -1.54 0.94 7.43
CA VAL A 299 -1.57 -0.45 6.99
C VAL A 299 -1.55 -1.40 8.17
N HIS A 300 -0.71 -1.12 9.16
CA HIS A 300 -0.66 -1.92 10.40
C HIS A 300 -1.98 -1.88 11.17
N ARG A 301 -2.57 -0.69 11.36
CA ARG A 301 -3.89 -0.56 12.03
C ARG A 301 -4.99 -1.28 11.25
N LEU A 302 -4.96 -1.20 9.92
CA LEU A 302 -5.90 -1.89 9.06
C LEU A 302 -5.79 -3.40 9.24
N ASP A 303 -4.58 -3.96 9.21
CA ASP A 303 -4.33 -5.38 9.42
C ASP A 303 -4.86 -5.85 10.79
N GLN A 304 -4.57 -5.11 11.87
CA GLN A 304 -5.02 -5.46 13.21
C GLN A 304 -6.54 -5.41 13.41
N SER A 305 -7.25 -4.64 12.60
CA SER A 305 -8.69 -4.41 12.72
C SER A 305 -9.51 -4.85 11.49
N LEU A 306 -8.91 -5.54 10.55
CA LEU A 306 -9.53 -5.87 9.26
C LEU A 306 -10.91 -6.51 9.41
N ASP A 307 -11.04 -7.49 10.31
CA ASP A 307 -12.29 -8.26 10.50
C ASP A 307 -13.41 -7.43 11.11
N THR A 308 -13.07 -6.40 11.87
CA THR A 308 -14.05 -5.55 12.55
C THR A 308 -14.42 -4.32 11.73
N VAL A 309 -13.52 -3.88 10.85
CA VAL A 309 -13.66 -2.62 10.11
C VAL A 309 -14.16 -2.87 8.70
N VAL A 310 -13.58 -3.83 7.99
CA VAL A 310 -13.93 -4.10 6.59
C VAL A 310 -14.95 -5.21 6.51
N PRO A 311 -16.19 -4.94 6.06
CA PRO A 311 -17.22 -5.96 5.92
C PRO A 311 -16.76 -7.12 5.04
N PRO A 312 -17.13 -8.37 5.35
CA PRO A 312 -16.88 -9.49 4.45
C PRO A 312 -17.60 -9.26 3.13
N ARG A 313 -16.91 -9.55 2.02
CA ARG A 313 -17.53 -9.47 0.69
C ARG A 313 -18.53 -10.61 0.54
N ARG A 314 -19.79 -10.27 0.30
CA ARG A 314 -20.79 -11.26 -0.07
C ARG A 314 -20.43 -11.82 -1.45
N GLY A 315 -20.26 -13.14 -1.56
CA GLY A 315 -20.07 -13.79 -2.86
C GLY A 315 -21.26 -13.45 -3.78
N ARG A 316 -20.95 -12.93 -4.96
CA ARG A 316 -21.90 -12.94 -6.08
C ARG A 316 -21.73 -14.23 -6.82
#